data_748234ea271ed3c84c9ac548fc60c6e5
#
_entry.id   748234ea271ed3c84c9ac548fc60c6e5
#
_cell.length_a   1.000
_cell.length_b   1.000
_cell.length_c   1.000
_cell.angle_alpha   90.00
_cell.angle_beta   90.00
_cell.angle_gamma   90.00
#
_symmetry.space_group_name_H-M   'P 1'
#
loop_
_entity.id
_entity.type
_entity.pdbx_description
1 polymer ?
#
loop_
_entity_poly.entity_id
_entity_poly.type
_entity_poly.pdbx_seq_one_letter_code
_entity_poly.pdbx_strand_id
1 'polypeptide(L)'
;MIKKLFKLCLLSVLMSVSISAVAQEKPNNKLIDKLCKNAEQSMEDVYENGALTQCHFPNSSLLSAYQEYRNLLGDDKKFLEAKLEPNKNKEVICSDDNCQSIIYRWSGDKKLEIEQSFPGGETYLQFIQDNKETSLEIRYFPD
;
A
#
# COMPACT_ATOMS: atom_id res chain seq x y z
N MET A 1 -47.15 14.19 -62.71
CA MET A 1 -47.15 13.39 -61.46
C MET A 1 -45.74 13.11 -61.07
N ILE A 2 -45.23 13.84 -60.07
CA ILE A 2 -43.82 13.72 -59.64
C ILE A 2 -43.81 13.06 -58.25
N LYS A 3 -43.36 11.81 -58.20
CA LYS A 3 -43.17 11.09 -56.98
C LYS A 3 -41.78 11.50 -56.38
N LYS A 4 -41.76 12.34 -55.36
CA LYS A 4 -40.54 12.60 -54.59
C LYS A 4 -40.26 11.45 -53.64
N LEU A 5 -39.20 10.69 -53.93
CA LEU A 5 -38.61 9.75 -53.00
C LEU A 5 -37.91 10.53 -51.88
N PHE A 6 -38.42 10.41 -50.68
CA PHE A 6 -37.75 10.87 -49.47
C PHE A 6 -36.71 9.82 -49.07
N LYS A 7 -35.43 10.09 -49.30
CA LYS A 7 -34.31 9.29 -48.80
C LYS A 7 -34.07 9.71 -47.37
N LEU A 8 -34.52 8.87 -46.43
CA LEU A 8 -34.23 9.02 -45.00
C LEU A 8 -32.80 8.53 -44.77
N CYS A 9 -31.86 9.47 -44.57
CA CYS A 9 -30.49 9.17 -44.15
C CYS A 9 -30.51 8.95 -42.63
N LEU A 10 -30.53 7.67 -42.19
CA LEU A 10 -30.26 7.31 -40.81
C LEU A 10 -28.72 7.46 -40.55
N LEU A 11 -28.31 8.58 -39.94
CA LEU A 11 -27.00 8.70 -39.35
C LEU A 11 -27.00 7.92 -38.02
N SER A 12 -26.49 6.70 -38.07
CA SER A 12 -26.14 5.95 -36.85
C SER A 12 -24.83 6.52 -36.31
N VAL A 13 -24.94 7.37 -35.25
CA VAL A 13 -23.80 7.81 -34.45
C VAL A 13 -23.39 6.64 -33.57
N LEU A 14 -22.37 5.90 -33.98
CA LEU A 14 -21.67 4.93 -33.15
C LEU A 14 -20.87 5.72 -32.08
N MET A 15 -21.44 5.88 -30.90
CA MET A 15 -20.67 6.29 -29.74
C MET A 15 -19.73 5.14 -29.34
N SER A 16 -18.48 5.24 -29.74
CA SER A 16 -17.39 4.41 -29.24
C SER A 16 -17.09 4.83 -27.79
N VAL A 17 -17.63 4.09 -26.82
CA VAL A 17 -17.25 4.22 -25.42
C VAL A 17 -15.86 3.63 -25.29
N SER A 18 -14.85 4.49 -25.24
CA SER A 18 -13.48 4.09 -24.91
C SER A 18 -13.43 3.72 -23.44
N ILE A 19 -13.52 2.43 -23.13
CA ILE A 19 -13.25 1.91 -21.80
C ILE A 19 -11.74 2.01 -21.60
N SER A 20 -11.28 3.05 -20.93
CA SER A 20 -9.91 3.14 -20.49
C SER A 20 -9.72 2.06 -19.40
N ALA A 21 -9.10 0.94 -19.77
CA ALA A 21 -8.66 -0.03 -18.80
C ALA A 21 -7.57 0.62 -17.92
N VAL A 22 -7.92 0.96 -16.68
CA VAL A 22 -6.95 1.40 -15.69
C VAL A 22 -6.07 0.19 -15.39
N ALA A 23 -4.82 0.24 -15.84
CA ALA A 23 -3.85 -0.80 -15.55
C ALA A 23 -3.59 -0.82 -14.03
N GLN A 24 -3.85 -1.96 -13.39
CA GLN A 24 -3.63 -2.17 -11.96
C GLN A 24 -2.11 -2.14 -11.68
N GLU A 25 -1.68 -1.23 -10.81
CA GLU A 25 -0.27 -1.11 -10.43
C GLU A 25 0.09 -2.26 -9.50
N LYS A 26 1.01 -3.14 -9.96
CA LYS A 26 1.47 -4.29 -9.18
C LYS A 26 2.61 -3.90 -8.24
N PRO A 27 2.77 -4.60 -7.09
CA PRO A 27 3.94 -4.45 -6.24
C PRO A 27 5.25 -4.67 -7.00
N ASN A 28 6.28 -3.89 -6.67
CA ASN A 28 7.61 -4.05 -7.27
C ASN A 28 8.42 -5.11 -6.51
N ASN A 29 8.09 -6.38 -6.71
CA ASN A 29 8.69 -7.50 -5.99
C ASN A 29 10.22 -7.54 -6.12
N LYS A 30 10.77 -7.23 -7.29
CA LYS A 30 12.23 -7.24 -7.51
C LYS A 30 12.96 -6.23 -6.62
N LEU A 31 12.37 -5.07 -6.36
CA LEU A 31 12.95 -4.06 -5.49
C LEU A 31 12.67 -4.38 -4.02
N ILE A 32 11.52 -4.95 -3.71
CA ILE A 32 11.18 -5.46 -2.36
C ILE A 32 12.21 -6.51 -1.97
N ASP A 33 12.49 -7.51 -2.80
CA ASP A 33 13.46 -8.59 -2.52
C ASP A 33 14.89 -8.08 -2.33
N LYS A 34 15.22 -6.92 -2.89
CA LYS A 34 16.52 -6.28 -2.71
C LYS A 34 16.64 -5.58 -1.35
N LEU A 35 15.56 -4.96 -0.88
CA LEU A 35 15.53 -4.17 0.35
C LEU A 35 15.08 -4.98 1.56
N CYS A 36 14.30 -6.03 1.36
CA CYS A 36 13.62 -6.79 2.40
C CYS A 36 13.98 -8.28 2.35
N LYS A 37 14.03 -8.91 3.52
CA LYS A 37 14.26 -10.35 3.68
C LYS A 37 13.31 -10.90 4.73
N ASN A 38 12.74 -12.07 4.46
CA ASN A 38 12.00 -12.81 5.47
C ASN A 38 12.97 -13.38 6.49
N ALA A 39 12.64 -13.28 7.76
CA ALA A 39 13.41 -13.91 8.83
C ALA A 39 13.24 -15.44 8.76
N GLU A 40 14.29 -16.15 9.13
CA GLU A 40 14.20 -17.58 9.37
C GLU A 40 13.52 -17.83 10.71
N GLN A 41 12.30 -18.39 10.68
CA GLN A 41 11.46 -18.62 11.84
C GLN A 41 10.93 -20.06 11.83
N SER A 42 10.76 -20.66 13.03
CA SER A 42 9.99 -21.88 13.17
C SER A 42 8.50 -21.58 12.99
N MET A 43 7.69 -22.61 12.70
CA MET A 43 6.23 -22.44 12.62
C MET A 43 5.62 -21.99 13.94
N GLU A 44 6.16 -22.42 15.07
CA GLU A 44 5.74 -22.00 16.41
C GLU A 44 6.03 -20.50 16.63
N ASP A 45 7.22 -20.03 16.25
CA ASP A 45 7.58 -18.62 16.33
C ASP A 45 6.69 -17.75 15.44
N VAL A 46 6.39 -18.19 14.20
CA VAL A 46 5.45 -17.48 13.32
C VAL A 46 4.06 -17.41 13.93
N TYR A 47 3.60 -18.48 14.56
CA TYR A 47 2.28 -18.52 15.20
C TYR A 47 2.20 -17.60 16.42
N GLU A 48 3.24 -17.57 17.26
CA GLU A 48 3.27 -16.76 18.48
C GLU A 48 3.59 -15.28 18.21
N ASN A 49 4.53 -15.00 17.32
CA ASN A 49 5.15 -13.68 17.12
C ASN A 49 4.87 -13.05 15.75
N GLY A 50 4.11 -13.72 14.90
CA GLY A 50 3.85 -13.30 13.52
C GLY A 50 5.00 -13.58 12.56
N ALA A 51 4.69 -13.66 11.28
CA ALA A 51 5.69 -13.78 10.22
C ALA A 51 6.48 -12.46 10.09
N LEU A 52 7.80 -12.52 10.25
CA LEU A 52 8.69 -11.36 10.26
C LEU A 52 9.39 -11.16 8.91
N THR A 53 9.26 -9.98 8.35
CA THR A 53 10.06 -9.46 7.24
C THR A 53 10.85 -8.24 7.71
N GLN A 54 12.12 -8.18 7.38
CA GLN A 54 13.01 -7.07 7.73
C GLN A 54 13.48 -6.36 6.46
N CYS A 55 13.30 -5.04 6.42
CA CYS A 55 13.75 -4.18 5.32
C CYS A 55 14.79 -3.18 5.82
N HIS A 56 15.68 -2.79 4.93
CA HIS A 56 16.75 -1.86 5.20
C HIS A 56 16.83 -0.79 4.11
N PHE A 57 16.75 0.48 4.52
CA PHE A 57 16.79 1.65 3.64
C PHE A 57 18.05 2.46 3.93
N PRO A 58 19.15 2.21 3.20
CA PRO A 58 20.41 2.93 3.41
C PRO A 58 20.26 4.40 3.02
N ASN A 59 20.95 5.27 3.74
CA ASN A 59 20.95 6.71 3.51
C ASN A 59 19.55 7.38 3.43
N SER A 60 18.57 6.80 4.11
CA SER A 60 17.20 7.28 4.10
C SER A 60 16.75 7.71 5.49
N SER A 61 16.12 8.89 5.58
CA SER A 61 15.36 9.28 6.75
C SER A 61 14.11 8.40 6.90
N LEU A 62 13.50 8.40 8.08
CA LEU A 62 12.28 7.63 8.33
C LEU A 62 11.17 7.98 7.32
N LEU A 63 10.93 9.27 7.07
CA LEU A 63 9.92 9.70 6.11
C LEU A 63 10.25 9.27 4.67
N SER A 64 11.52 9.32 4.27
CA SER A 64 11.96 8.86 2.95
C SER A 64 11.78 7.35 2.81
N ALA A 65 12.18 6.57 3.81
CA ALA A 65 12.00 5.12 3.84
C ALA A 65 10.53 4.73 3.81
N TYR A 66 9.68 5.44 4.56
CA TYR A 66 8.23 5.24 4.52
C TYR A 66 7.65 5.47 3.12
N GLN A 67 8.03 6.54 2.44
CA GLN A 67 7.56 6.81 1.07
C GLN A 67 8.09 5.79 0.08
N GLU A 68 9.34 5.37 0.21
CA GLU A 68 9.92 4.33 -0.63
C GLU A 68 9.17 3.00 -0.44
N TYR A 69 8.97 2.56 0.80
CA TYR A 69 8.18 1.36 1.12
C TYR A 69 6.76 1.47 0.56
N ARG A 70 6.07 2.57 0.81
CA ARG A 70 4.71 2.80 0.32
C ARG A 70 4.64 2.67 -1.21
N ASN A 71 5.62 3.21 -1.94
CA ASN A 71 5.67 3.13 -3.40
C ASN A 71 5.93 1.71 -3.92
N LEU A 72 6.54 0.82 -3.12
CA LEU A 72 6.76 -0.58 -3.49
C LEU A 72 5.48 -1.41 -3.46
N LEU A 73 4.46 -0.98 -2.74
CA LEU A 73 3.22 -1.73 -2.52
C LEU A 73 2.26 -1.73 -3.72
N GLY A 74 2.55 -0.96 -4.77
CA GLY A 74 1.63 -0.82 -5.90
C GLY A 74 0.29 -0.22 -5.46
N ASP A 75 -0.82 -0.85 -5.83
CA ASP A 75 -2.17 -0.37 -5.47
C ASP A 75 -2.46 -0.43 -3.97
N ASP A 76 -1.79 -1.31 -3.22
CA ASP A 76 -1.95 -1.44 -1.77
C ASP A 76 -1.40 -0.23 -1.01
N LYS A 77 -0.66 0.66 -1.67
CA LYS A 77 -0.26 1.95 -1.10
C LYS A 77 -1.42 2.81 -0.60
N LYS A 78 -2.64 2.55 -1.09
CA LYS A 78 -3.87 3.21 -0.62
C LYS A 78 -4.18 2.97 0.85
N PHE A 79 -3.69 1.86 1.43
CA PHE A 79 -3.84 1.52 2.84
C PHE A 79 -2.78 2.19 3.74
N LEU A 80 -1.97 3.07 3.21
CA LEU A 80 -1.03 3.89 3.96
C LEU A 80 -1.20 5.36 3.61
N GLU A 81 -1.15 6.23 4.61
CA GLU A 81 -1.25 7.68 4.42
C GLU A 81 -0.23 8.18 3.40
N ALA A 82 -0.68 9.02 2.45
CA ALA A 82 0.20 9.56 1.44
C ALA A 82 1.24 10.52 2.02
N LYS A 83 0.91 11.18 3.13
CA LYS A 83 1.77 12.16 3.80
C LYS A 83 1.64 12.03 5.32
N LEU A 84 2.77 11.82 5.99
CA LEU A 84 2.85 11.76 7.43
C LEU A 84 3.29 13.10 8.03
N GLU A 85 2.77 13.38 9.22
CA GLU A 85 3.24 14.47 10.08
C GLU A 85 4.02 13.85 11.26
N PRO A 86 5.35 14.12 11.38
CA PRO A 86 6.15 13.60 12.49
C PRO A 86 5.57 13.97 13.86
N ASN A 87 5.69 13.05 14.81
CA ASN A 87 5.20 13.21 16.19
C ASN A 87 3.66 13.38 16.32
N LYS A 88 2.90 13.13 15.26
CA LYS A 88 1.45 13.20 15.29
C LYS A 88 0.84 11.81 15.17
N ASN A 89 0.34 11.28 16.28
CA ASN A 89 -0.41 10.03 16.27
C ASN A 89 -1.74 10.22 15.54
N LYS A 90 -2.16 9.17 14.81
CA LYS A 90 -3.37 9.22 14.00
C LYS A 90 -4.01 7.83 13.95
N GLU A 91 -5.32 7.81 13.97
CA GLU A 91 -6.12 6.63 13.63
C GLU A 91 -6.97 6.95 12.40
N VAL A 92 -6.98 6.03 11.46
CA VAL A 92 -7.78 6.08 10.24
C VAL A 92 -8.71 4.89 10.23
N ILE A 93 -10.02 5.15 10.22
CA ILE A 93 -11.02 4.11 9.96
C ILE A 93 -11.18 4.03 8.45
N CYS A 94 -10.95 2.83 7.90
CA CYS A 94 -11.01 2.63 6.47
C CYS A 94 -12.45 2.74 5.94
N SER A 95 -12.59 3.26 4.73
CA SER A 95 -13.86 3.26 3.99
C SER A 95 -13.95 2.10 2.98
N ASP A 96 -12.91 1.29 2.88
CA ASP A 96 -12.80 0.14 1.98
C ASP A 96 -13.05 -1.14 2.79
N ASP A 97 -13.88 -2.05 2.28
CA ASP A 97 -14.22 -3.32 2.95
C ASP A 97 -13.01 -4.26 3.13
N ASN A 98 -11.90 -4.00 2.43
CA ASN A 98 -10.65 -4.74 2.57
C ASN A 98 -9.70 -4.18 3.64
N CYS A 99 -10.14 -3.21 4.42
CA CYS A 99 -9.37 -2.60 5.51
C CYS A 99 -10.34 -2.19 6.61
N GLN A 100 -9.97 -2.38 7.87
CA GLN A 100 -10.78 -1.97 9.03
C GLN A 100 -10.25 -0.66 9.61
N SER A 101 -9.01 -0.65 10.06
CA SER A 101 -8.37 0.54 10.63
C SER A 101 -6.86 0.53 10.45
N ILE A 102 -6.27 1.73 10.51
CA ILE A 102 -4.82 1.92 10.48
C ILE A 102 -4.46 2.92 11.57
N ILE A 103 -3.57 2.54 12.46
CA ILE A 103 -3.16 3.34 13.62
C ILE A 103 -1.69 3.68 13.49
N TYR A 104 -1.36 4.97 13.59
CA TYR A 104 0.00 5.51 13.53
C TYR A 104 0.41 5.99 14.92
N ARG A 105 1.51 5.46 15.47
CA ARG A 105 2.06 5.85 16.77
C ARG A 105 3.51 6.26 16.62
N TRP A 106 3.81 7.49 16.98
CA TRP A 106 5.16 8.03 16.97
C TRP A 106 5.79 7.93 18.38
N SER A 107 7.08 7.61 18.42
CA SER A 107 7.93 7.71 19.60
C SER A 107 9.12 8.60 19.25
N GLY A 108 8.98 9.91 19.48
CA GLY A 108 9.88 10.89 18.90
C GLY A 108 9.73 10.98 17.38
N ASP A 109 10.71 11.56 16.70
CA ASP A 109 10.72 11.76 15.25
C ASP A 109 11.43 10.62 14.48
N LYS A 110 12.01 9.66 15.20
CA LYS A 110 12.84 8.59 14.64
C LYS A 110 12.26 7.19 14.78
N LYS A 111 11.09 7.05 15.39
CA LYS A 111 10.38 5.78 15.50
C LYS A 111 8.90 5.97 15.18
N LEU A 112 8.40 5.16 14.25
CA LEU A 112 7.00 5.10 13.86
C LEU A 112 6.53 3.66 13.89
N GLU A 113 5.42 3.40 14.59
CA GLU A 113 4.71 2.14 14.59
C GLU A 113 3.38 2.32 13.87
N ILE A 114 3.05 1.41 12.94
CA ILE A 114 1.80 1.39 12.21
C ILE A 114 1.16 0.03 12.40
N GLU A 115 -0.06 0.03 12.89
CA GLU A 115 -0.91 -1.15 13.03
C GLU A 115 -2.00 -1.10 11.97
N GLN A 116 -2.08 -2.13 11.14
CA GLN A 116 -3.07 -2.25 10.08
C GLN A 116 -3.94 -3.46 10.36
N SER A 117 -5.25 -3.24 10.52
CA SER A 117 -6.24 -4.30 10.72
C SER A 117 -7.01 -4.54 9.43
N PHE A 118 -6.95 -5.78 8.94
CA PHE A 118 -7.63 -6.26 7.75
C PHE A 118 -8.56 -7.43 8.08
N PRO A 119 -9.57 -7.74 7.22
CA PRO A 119 -10.41 -8.91 7.39
C PRO A 119 -9.67 -10.25 7.26
N GLY A 120 -8.44 -10.38 7.18
CA GLY A 120 -7.66 -11.62 7.07
C GLY A 120 -6.44 -11.61 7.98
N GLY A 121 -6.40 -10.66 8.95
CA GLY A 121 -5.32 -10.58 9.92
C GLY A 121 -4.79 -9.16 10.12
N GLU A 122 -3.73 -9.07 10.88
CA GLU A 122 -3.11 -7.81 11.26
C GLU A 122 -1.68 -7.71 10.73
N THR A 123 -1.29 -6.50 10.35
CA THR A 123 0.10 -6.19 9.96
C THR A 123 0.63 -5.07 10.82
N TYR A 124 1.78 -5.29 11.43
CA TYR A 124 2.52 -4.31 12.21
C TYR A 124 3.77 -3.89 11.47
N LEU A 125 3.92 -2.58 11.27
CA LEU A 125 5.09 -1.97 10.65
C LEU A 125 5.82 -1.15 11.72
N GLN A 126 7.12 -1.35 11.88
CA GLN A 126 7.94 -0.54 12.77
C GLN A 126 9.13 0.05 12.02
N PHE A 127 9.10 1.36 11.80
CA PHE A 127 10.20 2.12 11.23
C PHE A 127 11.07 2.69 12.34
N ILE A 128 12.37 2.46 12.25
CA ILE A 128 13.37 3.02 13.17
C ILE A 128 14.48 3.64 12.35
N GLN A 129 14.68 4.94 12.53
CA GLN A 129 15.80 5.66 11.94
C GLN A 129 16.97 5.68 12.92
N ASP A 130 18.12 5.17 12.48
CA ASP A 130 19.39 5.25 13.18
C ASP A 130 20.43 5.95 12.28
N ASN A 131 21.02 7.03 12.81
CA ASN A 131 21.97 7.86 12.08
C ASN A 131 21.52 8.21 10.66
N LYS A 132 22.05 7.54 9.64
CA LYS A 132 21.79 7.82 8.22
C LYS A 132 20.92 6.76 7.52
N GLU A 133 20.36 5.83 8.26
CA GLU A 133 19.59 4.74 7.68
C GLU A 133 18.30 4.48 8.45
N THR A 134 17.35 3.84 7.80
CA THR A 134 16.09 3.44 8.43
C THR A 134 15.88 1.95 8.21
N SER A 135 15.55 1.24 9.28
CA SER A 135 15.08 -0.14 9.24
C SER A 135 13.55 -0.18 9.34
N LEU A 136 12.96 -1.19 8.73
CA LEU A 136 11.55 -1.50 8.85
C LEU A 136 11.41 -2.98 9.22
N GLU A 137 10.70 -3.25 10.32
CA GLU A 137 10.19 -4.59 10.63
C GLU A 137 8.70 -4.67 10.27
N ILE A 138 8.34 -5.72 9.57
CA ILE A 138 6.96 -6.04 9.19
C ILE A 138 6.61 -7.35 9.85
N ARG A 139 5.57 -7.37 10.70
CA ARG A 139 5.03 -8.57 11.32
C ARG A 139 3.60 -8.79 10.86
N TYR A 140 3.34 -9.94 10.30
CA TYR A 140 2.02 -10.33 9.83
C TYR A 140 1.46 -11.46 10.71
N PHE A 141 0.25 -11.25 11.23
CA PHE A 141 -0.52 -12.22 12.00
C PHE A 141 -1.76 -12.58 11.20
N PRO A 142 -1.81 -13.76 10.57
CA PRO A 142 -3.02 -14.24 9.90
C PRO A 142 -4.09 -14.61 10.93
N ASP A 143 -5.38 -14.46 10.57
CA ASP A 143 -6.53 -14.95 11.34
C ASP A 143 -6.62 -16.47 11.33
#